data_01bc8c2fa0dcb07ba35fe77525fd2961
#
_entry.id   01bc8c2fa0dcb07ba35fe77525fd2961
#
_cell.length_a   1.000
_cell.length_b   1.000
_cell.length_c   1.000
_cell.angle_alpha   90.00
_cell.angle_beta   90.00
_cell.angle_gamma   90.00
#
_symmetry.space_group_name_H-M   'P 1'
#
loop_
_entity.id
_entity.type
_entity.pdbx_description
1 polymer ?
#
loop_
_entity_poly.entity_id
_entity_poly.type
_entity_poly.pdbx_seq_one_letter_code
_entity_poly.pdbx_strand_id
1 'polypeptide(L)'
;MPTLDLDLALATARRAVEAASGAALAHFRRGVRVDLKPDRTPVTIADRESEAAILAVVRAAFPDHAVLGEETGAHAGAAASRWIVDPLDGTRGFTRGEALWGPLVALEHEGEVVAGAMALPVAGEVYFAARGRGAWLSTSSAAPAPLRVSGVPRWEDATLQLGEPSVLLAPPFAAPVERLATACARTRCYGDLAGFAMVLTGRAEAWIEAGVKIWDLAPMKVLLEEAGGRFTDLAGVPTVASGDCLASNGLLHDHVLAALAPVASRP
;
A
#
# COMPACT_ATOMS: atom_id res chain seq x y z
N MET A 1 -28.48 11.82 -2.43
CA MET A 1 -27.73 11.01 -1.44
C MET A 1 -26.86 11.97 -0.64
N PRO A 2 -26.61 11.77 0.66
CA PRO A 2 -25.67 12.61 1.39
C PRO A 2 -24.29 12.49 0.72
N THR A 3 -23.64 13.62 0.54
CA THR A 3 -22.27 13.67 0.02
C THR A 3 -21.32 12.98 1.01
N LEU A 4 -20.40 12.16 0.53
CA LEU A 4 -19.40 11.50 1.37
C LEU A 4 -18.54 12.55 2.09
N ASP A 5 -18.45 12.47 3.41
CA ASP A 5 -17.57 13.31 4.21
C ASP A 5 -16.13 12.80 4.14
N LEU A 6 -15.31 13.42 3.29
CA LEU A 6 -13.90 13.03 3.10
C LEU A 6 -13.02 13.40 4.30
N ASP A 7 -13.37 14.39 5.10
CA ASP A 7 -12.59 14.73 6.30
C ASP A 7 -12.82 13.70 7.39
N LEU A 8 -14.05 13.24 7.56
CA LEU A 8 -14.36 12.10 8.44
C LEU A 8 -13.72 10.81 7.92
N ALA A 9 -13.73 10.55 6.61
CA ALA A 9 -13.10 9.38 6.02
C ALA A 9 -11.59 9.36 6.26
N LEU A 10 -10.90 10.50 6.05
CA LEU A 10 -9.47 10.68 6.33
C LEU A 10 -9.14 10.41 7.79
N ALA A 11 -9.90 11.03 8.71
CA ALA A 11 -9.71 10.84 10.15
C ALA A 11 -9.96 9.38 10.57
N THR A 12 -10.94 8.72 9.95
CA THR A 12 -11.28 7.32 10.24
C THR A 12 -10.19 6.38 9.72
N ALA A 13 -9.70 6.55 8.48
CA ALA A 13 -8.61 5.74 7.94
C ALA A 13 -7.36 5.83 8.82
N ARG A 14 -6.96 7.05 9.20
CA ARG A 14 -5.83 7.28 10.12
C ARG A 14 -6.03 6.56 11.45
N ARG A 15 -7.15 6.76 12.13
CA ARG A 15 -7.45 6.11 13.42
C ARG A 15 -7.50 4.60 13.33
N ALA A 16 -7.97 4.06 12.21
CA ALA A 16 -8.05 2.62 11.97
C ALA A 16 -6.65 1.99 11.93
N VAL A 17 -5.70 2.56 11.18
CA VAL A 17 -4.33 2.04 11.14
C VAL A 17 -3.58 2.28 12.47
N GLU A 18 -3.86 3.37 13.19
CA GLU A 18 -3.30 3.61 14.54
C GLU A 18 -3.79 2.53 15.54
N ALA A 19 -5.08 2.18 15.50
CA ALA A 19 -5.67 1.15 16.37
C ALA A 19 -5.09 -0.24 16.05
N ALA A 20 -5.01 -0.61 14.75
CA ALA A 20 -4.40 -1.85 14.30
C ALA A 20 -2.92 -1.94 14.68
N SER A 21 -2.18 -0.85 14.51
CA SER A 21 -0.77 -0.76 14.92
C SER A 21 -0.58 -1.08 16.41
N GLY A 22 -1.46 -0.54 17.26
CA GLY A 22 -1.44 -0.84 18.70
C GLY A 22 -1.69 -2.31 19.00
N ALA A 23 -2.66 -2.93 18.32
CA ALA A 23 -2.98 -4.36 18.48
C ALA A 23 -1.80 -5.23 18.02
N ALA A 24 -1.24 -4.98 16.83
CA ALA A 24 -0.12 -5.76 16.31
C ALA A 24 1.15 -5.61 17.16
N LEU A 25 1.50 -4.39 17.60
CA LEU A 25 2.66 -4.14 18.46
C LEU A 25 2.59 -4.88 19.80
N ALA A 26 1.39 -5.13 20.34
CA ALA A 26 1.21 -5.93 21.54
C ALA A 26 1.73 -7.38 21.40
N HIS A 27 1.81 -7.88 20.17
CA HIS A 27 2.28 -9.24 19.85
C HIS A 27 3.68 -9.28 19.22
N PHE A 28 4.20 -8.15 18.76
CA PHE A 28 5.45 -8.08 18.04
C PHE A 28 6.64 -8.58 18.88
N ARG A 29 7.45 -9.47 18.30
CA ARG A 29 8.60 -10.12 18.96
C ARG A 29 8.28 -10.92 20.23
N ARG A 30 7.03 -11.39 20.37
CA ARG A 30 6.58 -12.16 21.54
C ARG A 30 6.37 -13.65 21.27
N GLY A 31 6.83 -14.16 20.11
CA GLY A 31 6.74 -15.58 19.79
C GLY A 31 5.31 -16.04 19.52
N VAL A 32 4.57 -15.29 18.70
CA VAL A 32 3.18 -15.64 18.31
C VAL A 32 3.13 -16.96 17.53
N ARG A 33 2.06 -17.71 17.76
CA ARG A 33 1.74 -18.88 16.95
C ARG A 33 1.39 -18.44 15.53
N VAL A 34 1.98 -19.11 14.54
CA VAL A 34 1.71 -18.91 13.12
C VAL A 34 0.82 -20.05 12.62
N ASP A 35 -0.37 -19.71 12.14
CA ASP A 35 -1.23 -20.62 11.38
C ASP A 35 -1.00 -20.36 9.88
N LEU A 36 -1.32 -21.34 9.02
CA LEU A 36 -1.24 -21.19 7.57
C LEU A 36 -2.67 -21.15 7.00
N LYS A 37 -2.94 -20.17 6.14
CA LYS A 37 -4.16 -20.11 5.33
C LYS A 37 -4.15 -21.21 4.25
N PRO A 38 -5.27 -21.49 3.56
CA PRO A 38 -5.32 -22.48 2.48
C PRO A 38 -4.32 -22.24 1.34
N ASP A 39 -4.00 -20.98 1.05
CA ASP A 39 -3.00 -20.56 0.07
C ASP A 39 -1.56 -20.60 0.61
N ARG A 40 -1.37 -21.08 1.86
CA ARG A 40 -0.09 -21.20 2.58
C ARG A 40 0.53 -19.86 2.98
N THR A 41 -0.22 -18.77 2.94
CA THR A 41 0.19 -17.50 3.57
C THR A 41 0.04 -17.61 5.10
N PRO A 42 0.96 -16.99 5.88
CA PRO A 42 0.86 -17.00 7.34
C PRO A 42 -0.25 -16.09 7.84
N VAL A 43 -0.84 -16.46 8.97
CA VAL A 43 -1.74 -15.63 9.76
C VAL A 43 -1.49 -15.85 11.24
N THR A 44 -1.60 -14.81 12.05
CA THR A 44 -1.40 -14.85 13.49
C THR A 44 -2.57 -14.24 14.25
N ILE A 45 -2.51 -14.28 15.58
CA ILE A 45 -3.46 -13.55 16.42
C ILE A 45 -3.34 -12.02 16.20
N ALA A 46 -2.14 -11.52 15.86
CA ALA A 46 -1.93 -10.10 15.60
C ALA A 46 -2.74 -9.62 14.38
N ASP A 47 -2.79 -10.39 13.29
CA ASP A 47 -3.60 -10.08 12.11
C ASP A 47 -5.08 -9.96 12.48
N ARG A 48 -5.60 -10.95 13.20
CA ARG A 48 -7.01 -11.01 13.59
C ARG A 48 -7.42 -9.89 14.56
N GLU A 49 -6.62 -9.58 15.55
CA GLU A 49 -6.90 -8.50 16.50
C GLU A 49 -6.74 -7.12 15.84
N SER A 50 -5.79 -6.97 14.92
CA SER A 50 -5.64 -5.76 14.11
C SER A 50 -6.84 -5.52 13.22
N GLU A 51 -7.34 -6.55 12.51
CA GLU A 51 -8.55 -6.40 11.70
C GLU A 51 -9.78 -6.07 12.56
N ALA A 52 -9.92 -6.73 13.70
CA ALA A 52 -11.03 -6.42 14.64
C ALA A 52 -10.97 -4.96 15.12
N ALA A 53 -9.78 -4.43 15.39
CA ALA A 53 -9.59 -3.03 15.79
C ALA A 53 -9.94 -2.06 14.65
N ILE A 54 -9.56 -2.35 13.40
CA ILE A 54 -9.95 -1.57 12.23
C ILE A 54 -11.47 -1.56 12.07
N LEU A 55 -12.09 -2.75 12.10
CA LEU A 55 -13.54 -2.90 11.94
C LEU A 55 -14.32 -2.13 13.01
N ALA A 56 -13.85 -2.10 14.26
CA ALA A 56 -14.48 -1.33 15.32
C ALA A 56 -14.47 0.17 15.02
N VAL A 57 -13.34 0.72 14.56
CA VAL A 57 -13.20 2.14 14.20
C VAL A 57 -14.08 2.50 13.00
N VAL A 58 -14.03 1.67 11.95
CA VAL A 58 -14.79 1.89 10.71
C VAL A 58 -16.30 1.84 10.97
N ARG A 59 -16.79 0.82 11.67
CA ARG A 59 -18.23 0.66 11.96
C ARG A 59 -18.78 1.75 12.87
N ALA A 60 -17.97 2.29 13.77
CA ALA A 60 -18.39 3.41 14.62
C ALA A 60 -18.60 4.71 13.82
N ALA A 61 -17.82 4.93 12.76
CA ALA A 61 -17.92 6.14 11.93
C ALA A 61 -18.84 5.95 10.70
N PHE A 62 -18.84 4.77 10.11
CA PHE A 62 -19.54 4.42 8.87
C PHE A 62 -20.28 3.07 9.00
N PRO A 63 -21.36 2.99 9.80
CA PRO A 63 -22.04 1.72 10.10
C PRO A 63 -22.66 1.05 8.87
N ASP A 64 -23.01 1.82 7.82
CA ASP A 64 -23.68 1.33 6.61
C ASP A 64 -22.72 0.99 5.48
N HIS A 65 -21.41 1.23 5.63
CA HIS A 65 -20.45 0.90 4.61
C HIS A 65 -20.13 -0.61 4.60
N ALA A 66 -19.91 -1.15 3.40
CA ALA A 66 -19.36 -2.49 3.25
C ALA A 66 -17.89 -2.52 3.69
N VAL A 67 -17.36 -3.70 4.01
CA VAL A 67 -15.93 -3.91 4.28
C VAL A 67 -15.46 -5.14 3.52
N LEU A 68 -14.28 -5.06 2.93
CA LEU A 68 -13.52 -6.16 2.39
C LEU A 68 -12.22 -6.27 3.20
N GLY A 69 -12.15 -7.26 4.09
CA GLY A 69 -10.96 -7.54 4.90
C GLY A 69 -10.19 -8.74 4.37
N GLU A 70 -8.89 -8.75 4.55
CA GLU A 70 -8.05 -9.89 4.20
C GLU A 70 -8.40 -11.14 5.01
N GLU A 71 -8.63 -10.99 6.31
CA GLU A 71 -8.84 -12.10 7.23
C GLU A 71 -10.30 -12.54 7.33
N THR A 72 -11.22 -11.59 7.35
CA THR A 72 -12.66 -11.87 7.54
C THR A 72 -13.45 -11.85 6.23
N GLY A 73 -12.85 -11.47 5.10
CA GLY A 73 -13.49 -11.41 3.80
C GLY A 73 -14.49 -10.26 3.66
N ALA A 74 -15.53 -10.48 2.86
CA ALA A 74 -16.51 -9.46 2.52
C ALA A 74 -17.64 -9.37 3.56
N HIS A 75 -17.86 -8.16 4.07
CA HIS A 75 -19.01 -7.79 4.90
C HIS A 75 -19.90 -6.86 4.09
N ALA A 76 -21.16 -7.24 3.94
CA ALA A 76 -22.14 -6.45 3.19
C ALA A 76 -22.43 -5.12 3.89
N GLY A 77 -22.72 -4.09 3.09
CA GLY A 77 -23.19 -2.78 3.53
C GLY A 77 -24.28 -2.27 2.58
N ALA A 78 -25.01 -1.24 3.00
CA ALA A 78 -26.08 -0.64 2.23
C ALA A 78 -25.62 0.54 1.35
N ALA A 79 -24.42 1.11 1.63
CA ALA A 79 -23.88 2.26 0.91
C ALA A 79 -23.11 1.84 -0.36
N ALA A 80 -22.95 2.79 -1.30
CA ALA A 80 -22.09 2.64 -2.48
C ALA A 80 -20.59 2.74 -2.15
N SER A 81 -20.24 2.48 -0.90
CA SER A 81 -18.88 2.62 -0.37
C SER A 81 -18.46 1.37 0.34
N ARG A 82 -17.19 1.01 0.20
CA ARG A 82 -16.57 -0.08 0.97
C ARG A 82 -15.21 0.31 1.50
N TRP A 83 -14.91 -0.13 2.70
CA TRP A 83 -13.57 -0.11 3.24
C TRP A 83 -12.83 -1.38 2.78
N ILE A 84 -11.57 -1.21 2.40
CA ILE A 84 -10.66 -2.28 1.97
C ILE A 84 -9.54 -2.30 2.99
N VAL A 85 -9.26 -3.48 3.57
CA VAL A 85 -8.45 -3.59 4.78
C VAL A 85 -7.46 -4.73 4.65
N ASP A 86 -6.19 -4.42 4.87
CA ASP A 86 -5.16 -5.37 5.25
C ASP A 86 -4.74 -5.05 6.70
N PRO A 87 -4.98 -5.95 7.66
CA PRO A 87 -4.64 -5.70 9.07
C PRO A 87 -3.14 -5.69 9.33
N LEU A 88 -2.35 -6.41 8.53
CA LEU A 88 -0.92 -6.58 8.75
C LEU A 88 -0.21 -7.04 7.47
N ASP A 89 0.02 -6.12 6.53
CA ASP A 89 0.92 -6.37 5.40
C ASP A 89 2.34 -6.68 5.92
N GLY A 90 3.00 -7.67 5.30
CA GLY A 90 4.31 -8.14 5.76
C GLY A 90 4.26 -9.13 6.93
N THR A 91 3.22 -9.97 7.06
CA THR A 91 3.07 -10.98 8.14
C THR A 91 4.28 -11.91 8.23
N ARG A 92 4.93 -12.29 7.12
CA ARG A 92 6.15 -13.12 7.15
C ARG A 92 7.29 -12.43 7.87
N GLY A 93 7.52 -11.16 7.60
CA GLY A 93 8.50 -10.31 8.29
C GLY A 93 8.16 -10.12 9.76
N PHE A 94 6.88 -9.82 10.06
CA PHE A 94 6.38 -9.69 11.43
C PHE A 94 6.71 -10.92 12.28
N THR A 95 6.41 -12.13 11.79
CA THR A 95 6.65 -13.40 12.52
C THR A 95 8.13 -13.70 12.75
N ARG A 96 9.02 -13.09 11.96
CA ARG A 96 10.48 -13.17 12.10
C ARG A 96 11.10 -12.04 12.91
N GLY A 97 10.27 -11.07 13.37
CA GLY A 97 10.71 -9.92 14.14
C GLY A 97 11.35 -8.81 13.30
N GLU A 98 11.10 -8.80 11.99
CA GLU A 98 11.46 -7.69 11.10
C GLU A 98 10.60 -6.47 11.40
N ALA A 99 11.07 -5.27 11.01
CA ALA A 99 10.42 -4.01 11.39
C ALA A 99 9.54 -3.41 10.28
N LEU A 100 9.54 -4.02 9.08
CA LEU A 100 8.91 -3.48 7.87
C LEU A 100 7.56 -4.19 7.61
N TRP A 101 6.58 -3.87 8.41
CA TRP A 101 5.20 -4.39 8.33
C TRP A 101 4.22 -3.35 8.85
N GLY A 102 2.95 -3.47 8.48
CA GLY A 102 1.93 -2.60 9.05
C GLY A 102 0.55 -2.71 8.41
N PRO A 103 -0.47 -2.09 9.02
CA PRO A 103 -1.83 -2.08 8.52
C PRO A 103 -2.01 -1.13 7.34
N LEU A 104 -2.92 -1.53 6.44
CA LEU A 104 -3.35 -0.79 5.27
C LEU A 104 -4.87 -0.66 5.27
N VAL A 105 -5.40 0.55 5.09
CA VAL A 105 -6.85 0.81 5.07
C VAL A 105 -7.19 1.79 3.97
N ALA A 106 -8.19 1.48 3.14
CA ALA A 106 -8.70 2.38 2.11
C ALA A 106 -10.23 2.45 2.12
N LEU A 107 -10.76 3.59 1.71
CA LEU A 107 -12.18 3.77 1.38
C LEU A 107 -12.34 3.89 -0.13
N GLU A 108 -13.07 2.96 -0.71
CA GLU A 108 -13.57 3.05 -2.08
C GLU A 108 -15.01 3.58 -2.06
N HIS A 109 -15.29 4.53 -2.92
CA HIS A 109 -16.63 5.10 -3.15
C HIS A 109 -16.90 5.18 -4.64
N GLU A 110 -18.01 4.59 -5.09
CA GLU A 110 -18.38 4.54 -6.52
C GLU A 110 -17.27 3.98 -7.44
N GLY A 111 -16.51 2.99 -6.94
CA GLY A 111 -15.44 2.35 -7.71
C GLY A 111 -14.08 3.08 -7.67
N GLU A 112 -14.00 4.23 -6.99
CA GLU A 112 -12.76 4.99 -6.87
C GLU A 112 -12.24 4.99 -5.42
N VAL A 113 -10.95 4.81 -5.24
CA VAL A 113 -10.31 4.96 -3.92
C VAL A 113 -10.22 6.45 -3.59
N VAL A 114 -10.88 6.87 -2.51
CA VAL A 114 -11.04 8.29 -2.16
C VAL A 114 -10.36 8.70 -0.86
N ALA A 115 -10.05 7.74 0.01
CA ALA A 115 -9.26 7.97 1.21
C ALA A 115 -8.46 6.72 1.55
N GLY A 116 -7.33 6.88 2.22
CA GLY A 116 -6.51 5.75 2.63
C GLY A 116 -5.47 6.13 3.68
N ALA A 117 -5.01 5.11 4.39
CA ALA A 117 -3.91 5.23 5.33
C ALA A 117 -3.11 3.93 5.37
N MET A 118 -1.85 4.07 5.73
CA MET A 118 -0.97 2.96 6.10
C MET A 118 -0.08 3.36 7.29
N ALA A 119 0.48 2.38 7.98
CA ALA A 119 1.43 2.66 9.04
C ALA A 119 2.65 1.75 8.95
N LEU A 120 3.79 2.26 9.44
CA LEU A 120 4.98 1.49 9.79
C LEU A 120 5.14 1.57 11.33
N PRO A 121 4.50 0.67 12.09
CA PRO A 121 4.35 0.83 13.54
C PRO A 121 5.67 0.84 14.29
N VAL A 122 6.66 0.08 13.84
CA VAL A 122 7.99 0.03 14.47
C VAL A 122 8.76 1.33 14.26
N ALA A 123 8.56 2.02 13.14
CA ALA A 123 9.12 3.33 12.87
C ALA A 123 8.31 4.47 13.53
N GLY A 124 7.10 4.19 14.01
CA GLY A 124 6.19 5.20 14.55
C GLY A 124 5.65 6.15 13.50
N GLU A 125 5.52 5.68 12.25
CA GLU A 125 5.08 6.45 11.09
C GLU A 125 3.67 6.07 10.67
N VAL A 126 2.81 7.07 10.43
CA VAL A 126 1.45 6.91 9.90
C VAL A 126 1.28 7.83 8.70
N TYR A 127 0.93 7.26 7.58
CA TYR A 127 0.71 7.92 6.30
C TYR A 127 -0.79 7.92 6.01
N PHE A 128 -1.36 9.06 5.61
CA PHE A 128 -2.79 9.16 5.36
C PHE A 128 -3.09 10.23 4.31
N ALA A 129 -4.10 9.98 3.47
CA ALA A 129 -4.54 10.88 2.42
C ALA A 129 -6.05 10.74 2.16
N ALA A 130 -6.66 11.81 1.64
CA ALA A 130 -7.95 11.72 0.98
C ALA A 130 -7.97 12.66 -0.22
N ARG A 131 -8.76 12.33 -1.21
CA ARG A 131 -8.87 13.05 -2.48
C ARG A 131 -9.13 14.55 -2.25
N GLY A 132 -8.20 15.39 -2.76
CA GLY A 132 -8.22 16.84 -2.58
C GLY A 132 -7.86 17.33 -1.17
N ARG A 133 -7.30 16.47 -0.30
CA ARG A 133 -6.85 16.82 1.05
C ARG A 133 -5.32 16.73 1.21
N GLY A 134 -4.61 16.31 0.16
CA GLY A 134 -3.19 16.03 0.21
C GLY A 134 -2.85 14.75 0.96
N ALA A 135 -1.59 14.36 0.87
CA ALA A 135 -1.01 13.24 1.61
C ALA A 135 -0.14 13.75 2.77
N TRP A 136 -0.19 13.06 3.90
CA TRP A 136 0.42 13.49 5.16
C TRP A 136 1.17 12.35 5.84
N LEU A 137 2.27 12.68 6.50
CA LEU A 137 3.01 11.82 7.42
C LEU A 137 2.86 12.34 8.84
N SER A 138 2.39 11.50 9.75
CA SER A 138 2.41 11.73 11.20
C SER A 138 3.46 10.83 11.83
N THR A 139 4.23 11.38 12.75
CA THR A 139 5.14 10.64 13.63
C THR A 139 4.76 10.91 15.08
N SER A 140 5.26 10.07 16.01
CA SER A 140 4.95 10.22 17.43
C SER A 140 5.46 11.53 18.05
N SER A 141 6.35 12.24 17.40
CA SER A 141 7.07 13.40 17.94
C SER A 141 6.75 14.73 17.30
N ALA A 142 5.95 14.77 16.19
CA ALA A 142 5.72 15.99 15.44
C ALA A 142 4.27 16.10 14.91
N ALA A 143 3.85 17.33 14.60
CA ALA A 143 2.61 17.56 13.85
C ALA A 143 2.71 16.91 12.45
N PRO A 144 1.58 16.50 11.84
CA PRO A 144 1.58 15.94 10.50
C PRO A 144 2.27 16.86 9.47
N ALA A 145 3.16 16.30 8.68
CA ALA A 145 3.87 17.00 7.61
C ALA A 145 3.32 16.55 6.24
N PRO A 146 3.20 17.47 5.26
CA PRO A 146 2.75 17.13 3.93
C PRO A 146 3.79 16.27 3.22
N LEU A 147 3.31 15.25 2.50
CA LEU A 147 4.13 14.37 1.68
C LEU A 147 4.20 14.89 0.24
N ARG A 148 5.35 14.65 -0.38
CA ARG A 148 5.56 14.89 -1.81
C ARG A 148 6.54 13.86 -2.35
N VAL A 149 6.24 13.35 -3.53
CA VAL A 149 7.17 12.52 -4.31
C VAL A 149 8.39 13.32 -4.74
N SER A 150 9.43 12.63 -5.21
CA SER A 150 10.67 13.25 -5.66
C SER A 150 10.51 14.04 -6.97
N GLY A 151 11.42 15.00 -7.19
CA GLY A 151 11.52 15.77 -8.44
C GLY A 151 12.59 15.26 -9.41
N VAL A 152 13.14 14.05 -9.24
CA VAL A 152 14.19 13.49 -10.10
C VAL A 152 13.61 13.12 -11.48
N PRO A 153 14.09 13.75 -12.58
CA PRO A 153 13.49 13.58 -13.90
C PRO A 153 14.22 12.57 -14.80
N ARG A 154 15.35 12.02 -14.39
CA ARG A 154 16.17 11.14 -15.21
C ARG A 154 16.33 9.78 -14.56
N TRP A 155 16.15 8.71 -15.37
CA TRP A 155 16.19 7.34 -14.84
C TRP A 155 17.58 6.95 -14.30
N GLU A 156 18.64 7.42 -14.92
CA GLU A 156 20.02 7.18 -14.49
C GLU A 156 20.36 7.77 -13.11
N ASP A 157 19.55 8.71 -12.62
CA ASP A 157 19.69 9.30 -11.28
C ASP A 157 18.68 8.68 -10.28
N ALA A 158 17.80 7.82 -10.76
CA ALA A 158 16.68 7.28 -9.99
C ALA A 158 17.07 6.14 -9.04
N THR A 159 16.30 6.00 -7.98
CA THR A 159 16.25 4.80 -7.14
C THR A 159 15.01 4.00 -7.47
N LEU A 160 15.18 2.74 -7.88
CA LEU A 160 14.11 1.77 -8.09
C LEU A 160 13.90 0.95 -6.81
N GLN A 161 12.66 0.83 -6.36
CA GLN A 161 12.23 -0.15 -5.36
C GLN A 161 11.58 -1.33 -6.07
N LEU A 162 11.92 -2.54 -5.65
CA LEU A 162 11.25 -3.77 -6.08
C LEU A 162 10.45 -4.34 -4.92
N GLY A 163 9.28 -4.86 -5.24
CA GLY A 163 8.46 -5.65 -4.34
C GLY A 163 8.94 -7.10 -4.25
N GLU A 164 8.05 -8.10 -4.50
CA GLU A 164 8.38 -9.51 -4.35
C GLU A 164 9.34 -10.03 -5.46
N PRO A 165 10.62 -10.29 -5.15
CA PRO A 165 11.59 -10.71 -6.16
C PRO A 165 11.27 -12.04 -6.82
N SER A 166 10.61 -12.97 -6.11
CA SER A 166 10.27 -14.29 -6.68
C SER A 166 9.28 -14.19 -7.83
N VAL A 167 8.47 -13.14 -7.85
CA VAL A 167 7.54 -12.82 -8.94
C VAL A 167 8.23 -11.97 -10.01
N LEU A 168 8.88 -10.87 -9.60
CA LEU A 168 9.45 -9.89 -10.51
C LEU A 168 10.69 -10.39 -11.28
N LEU A 169 11.41 -11.38 -10.75
CA LEU A 169 12.54 -12.02 -11.41
C LEU A 169 12.15 -13.29 -12.19
N ALA A 170 10.86 -13.56 -12.33
CA ALA A 170 10.32 -14.62 -13.18
C ALA A 170 9.73 -14.03 -14.47
N PRO A 171 9.60 -14.84 -15.57
CA PRO A 171 8.87 -14.40 -16.77
C PRO A 171 7.40 -14.05 -16.42
N PRO A 172 6.82 -13.00 -17.06
CA PRO A 172 7.39 -12.18 -18.14
C PRO A 172 8.22 -10.98 -17.65
N PHE A 173 8.32 -10.73 -16.34
CA PHE A 173 8.88 -9.52 -15.74
C PHE A 173 10.41 -9.48 -15.72
N ALA A 174 11.09 -10.63 -15.63
CA ALA A 174 12.53 -10.72 -15.36
C ALA A 174 13.38 -9.81 -16.27
N ALA A 175 13.28 -9.95 -17.58
CA ALA A 175 14.10 -9.18 -18.51
C ALA A 175 13.79 -7.67 -18.52
N PRO A 176 12.52 -7.20 -18.48
CA PRO A 176 12.20 -5.79 -18.28
C PRO A 176 12.75 -5.22 -16.96
N VAL A 177 12.55 -5.93 -15.85
CA VAL A 177 13.00 -5.50 -14.53
C VAL A 177 14.54 -5.43 -14.46
N GLU A 178 15.25 -6.40 -15.03
CA GLU A 178 16.72 -6.38 -15.13
C GLU A 178 17.22 -5.13 -15.88
N ARG A 179 16.60 -4.79 -17.02
CA ARG A 179 16.96 -3.58 -17.77
C ARG A 179 16.75 -2.31 -16.97
N LEU A 180 15.64 -2.19 -16.26
CA LEU A 180 15.38 -1.04 -15.40
C LEU A 180 16.38 -0.98 -14.24
N ALA A 181 16.61 -2.10 -13.57
CA ALA A 181 17.48 -2.20 -12.39
C ALA A 181 18.96 -1.90 -12.69
N THR A 182 19.43 -2.23 -13.90
CA THR A 182 20.80 -1.99 -14.32
C THR A 182 21.04 -0.60 -14.92
N ALA A 183 19.97 0.10 -15.33
CA ALA A 183 20.04 1.43 -15.95
C ALA A 183 19.82 2.59 -14.96
N CYS A 184 19.31 2.34 -13.76
CA CYS A 184 19.09 3.36 -12.74
C CYS A 184 20.32 3.51 -11.82
N ALA A 185 20.39 4.61 -11.07
CA ALA A 185 21.47 4.84 -10.12
C ALA A 185 21.52 3.80 -8.99
N ARG A 186 20.36 3.29 -8.58
CA ARG A 186 20.26 2.39 -7.43
C ARG A 186 18.99 1.55 -7.46
N THR A 187 19.11 0.26 -7.15
CA THR A 187 17.98 -0.63 -6.93
C THR A 187 17.96 -1.14 -5.49
N ARG A 188 16.77 -1.22 -4.88
CA ARG A 188 16.55 -1.77 -3.54
C ARG A 188 15.29 -2.63 -3.54
N CYS A 189 15.22 -3.55 -2.60
CA CYS A 189 14.06 -4.36 -2.30
C CYS A 189 13.85 -4.31 -0.79
N TYR A 190 12.97 -3.42 -0.33
CA TYR A 190 12.55 -3.37 1.07
C TYR A 190 11.26 -4.14 1.30
N GLY A 191 10.62 -4.57 0.19
CA GLY A 191 9.37 -5.32 0.20
C GLY A 191 8.17 -4.49 0.61
N ASP A 192 6.99 -5.04 0.35
CA ASP A 192 5.70 -4.62 0.89
C ASP A 192 5.52 -3.08 0.98
N LEU A 193 4.76 -2.60 1.94
CA LEU A 193 4.50 -1.16 2.16
C LEU A 193 5.75 -0.32 2.39
N ALA A 194 6.87 -0.91 2.85
CA ALA A 194 8.09 -0.14 3.12
C ALA A 194 8.78 0.32 1.83
N GLY A 195 8.77 -0.50 0.78
CA GLY A 195 9.26 -0.12 -0.55
C GLY A 195 8.46 1.03 -1.14
N PHE A 196 7.14 0.96 -1.02
CA PHE A 196 6.23 2.04 -1.43
C PHE A 196 6.47 3.33 -0.64
N ALA A 197 6.68 3.26 0.68
CA ALA A 197 6.92 4.43 1.53
C ALA A 197 8.16 5.24 1.07
N MET A 198 9.16 4.61 0.45
CA MET A 198 10.31 5.33 -0.11
C MET A 198 9.89 6.23 -1.27
N VAL A 199 8.99 5.78 -2.15
CA VAL A 199 8.47 6.59 -3.26
C VAL A 199 7.58 7.71 -2.73
N LEU A 200 6.66 7.38 -1.84
CA LEU A 200 5.73 8.32 -1.23
C LEU A 200 6.43 9.48 -0.51
N THR A 201 7.60 9.23 0.07
CA THR A 201 8.40 10.24 0.79
C THR A 201 9.50 10.90 -0.07
N GLY A 202 9.51 10.66 -1.38
CA GLY A 202 10.50 11.24 -2.30
C GLY A 202 11.93 10.70 -2.14
N ARG A 203 12.10 9.52 -1.54
CA ARG A 203 13.39 8.83 -1.33
C ARG A 203 13.68 7.78 -2.39
N ALA A 204 12.70 7.49 -3.25
CA ALA A 204 12.82 6.68 -4.45
C ALA A 204 11.88 7.22 -5.53
N GLU A 205 12.09 6.85 -6.77
CA GLU A 205 11.36 7.37 -7.92
C GLU A 205 10.33 6.41 -8.48
N ALA A 206 10.53 5.12 -8.28
CA ALA A 206 9.58 4.10 -8.70
C ALA A 206 9.60 2.90 -7.75
N TRP A 207 8.42 2.29 -7.59
CA TRP A 207 8.22 0.99 -6.95
C TRP A 207 7.37 0.12 -7.87
N ILE A 208 7.85 -1.09 -8.13
CA ILE A 208 7.20 -2.11 -8.96
C ILE A 208 6.84 -3.27 -8.05
N GLU A 209 5.55 -3.68 -8.06
CA GLU A 209 5.07 -4.81 -7.30
C GLU A 209 4.16 -5.70 -8.14
N ALA A 210 4.17 -7.01 -7.86
CA ALA A 210 3.29 -7.97 -8.51
C ALA A 210 3.03 -9.19 -7.62
N GLY A 211 1.89 -9.85 -7.84
CA GLY A 211 1.47 -10.99 -7.03
C GLY A 211 0.74 -10.62 -5.74
N VAL A 212 0.21 -9.41 -5.68
CA VAL A 212 -0.45 -8.78 -4.52
C VAL A 212 -1.98 -8.73 -4.68
N LYS A 213 -2.69 -8.31 -3.65
CA LYS A 213 -4.14 -8.22 -3.61
C LYS A 213 -4.60 -6.76 -3.59
N ILE A 214 -5.91 -6.57 -3.75
CA ILE A 214 -6.50 -5.23 -3.75
C ILE A 214 -6.27 -4.47 -2.43
N TRP A 215 -6.23 -5.16 -1.30
CA TRP A 215 -6.02 -4.54 0.01
C TRP A 215 -4.59 -4.04 0.22
N ASP A 216 -3.60 -4.64 -0.46
CA ASP A 216 -2.20 -4.18 -0.46
C ASP A 216 -2.08 -2.85 -1.25
N LEU A 217 -2.85 -2.70 -2.34
CA LEU A 217 -2.68 -1.61 -3.31
C LEU A 217 -3.63 -0.43 -3.10
N ALA A 218 -4.85 -0.67 -2.59
CA ALA A 218 -5.88 0.36 -2.54
C ALA A 218 -5.45 1.62 -1.78
N PRO A 219 -4.90 1.58 -0.56
CA PRO A 219 -4.47 2.81 0.12
C PRO A 219 -3.30 3.48 -0.57
N MET A 220 -2.42 2.70 -1.22
CA MET A 220 -1.22 3.22 -1.87
C MET A 220 -1.56 4.15 -3.04
N LYS A 221 -2.62 3.84 -3.81
CA LYS A 221 -3.07 4.67 -4.93
C LYS A 221 -3.38 6.09 -4.49
N VAL A 222 -4.29 6.29 -3.55
CA VAL A 222 -4.69 7.64 -3.12
C VAL A 222 -3.56 8.36 -2.38
N LEU A 223 -2.76 7.67 -1.58
CA LEU A 223 -1.59 8.25 -0.91
C LEU A 223 -0.61 8.84 -1.92
N LEU A 224 -0.29 8.09 -2.96
CA LEU A 224 0.67 8.51 -3.97
C LEU A 224 0.15 9.65 -4.84
N GLU A 225 -1.10 9.55 -5.31
CA GLU A 225 -1.72 10.57 -6.15
C GLU A 225 -1.83 11.91 -5.41
N GLU A 226 -2.21 11.90 -4.14
CA GLU A 226 -2.27 13.11 -3.30
C GLU A 226 -0.87 13.66 -2.92
N ALA A 227 0.17 12.83 -3.01
CA ALA A 227 1.57 13.28 -2.89
C ALA A 227 2.15 13.82 -4.22
N GLY A 228 1.37 13.79 -5.31
CA GLY A 228 1.78 14.26 -6.64
C GLY A 228 2.47 13.22 -7.51
N GLY A 229 2.42 11.94 -7.13
CA GLY A 229 2.90 10.82 -7.93
C GLY A 229 1.84 10.25 -8.87
N ARG A 230 2.16 9.15 -9.53
CA ARG A 230 1.26 8.43 -10.43
C ARG A 230 1.25 6.95 -10.10
N PHE A 231 0.04 6.35 -10.08
CA PHE A 231 -0.21 4.95 -9.79
C PHE A 231 -0.99 4.30 -10.93
N THR A 232 -0.49 3.17 -11.44
CA THR A 232 -1.19 2.31 -12.41
C THR A 232 -0.84 0.84 -12.15
N ASP A 233 -1.52 -0.06 -12.82
CA ASP A 233 -0.98 -1.42 -13.03
C ASP A 233 0.22 -1.39 -14.00
N LEU A 234 0.85 -2.55 -14.23
CA LEU A 234 2.00 -2.67 -15.13
C LEU A 234 1.63 -2.58 -16.62
N ALA A 235 0.33 -2.54 -16.94
CA ALA A 235 -0.19 -2.25 -18.28
C ALA A 235 -0.53 -0.75 -18.46
N GLY A 236 -0.40 0.07 -17.42
CA GLY A 236 -0.68 1.51 -17.45
C GLY A 236 -2.12 1.88 -17.14
N VAL A 237 -2.96 0.93 -16.68
CA VAL A 237 -4.35 1.20 -16.27
C VAL A 237 -4.37 1.69 -14.81
N PRO A 238 -5.09 2.79 -14.48
CA PRO A 238 -5.15 3.34 -13.11
C PRO A 238 -6.09 2.52 -12.21
N THR A 239 -5.74 1.25 -11.97
CA THR A 239 -6.53 0.29 -11.18
C THR A 239 -5.72 -0.25 -10.01
N VAL A 240 -6.43 -0.75 -8.98
CA VAL A 240 -5.87 -1.47 -7.83
C VAL A 240 -6.26 -2.96 -7.84
N ALA A 241 -6.92 -3.43 -8.91
CA ALA A 241 -7.54 -4.75 -8.95
C ALA A 241 -6.75 -5.78 -9.79
N SER A 242 -5.68 -5.37 -10.49
CA SER A 242 -4.90 -6.23 -11.40
C SER A 242 -3.97 -7.22 -10.68
N GLY A 243 -3.61 -6.94 -9.42
CA GLY A 243 -2.64 -7.75 -8.66
C GLY A 243 -1.19 -7.39 -8.93
N ASP A 244 -0.96 -6.27 -9.58
CA ASP A 244 0.35 -5.66 -9.79
C ASP A 244 0.24 -4.14 -9.83
N CYS A 245 1.36 -3.43 -9.66
CA CYS A 245 1.38 -1.98 -9.80
C CYS A 245 2.75 -1.39 -10.14
N LEU A 246 2.68 -0.18 -10.70
CA LEU A 246 3.76 0.79 -10.78
C LEU A 246 3.34 2.03 -10.01
N ALA A 247 4.05 2.32 -8.93
CA ALA A 247 3.98 3.58 -8.20
C ALA A 247 5.23 4.41 -8.53
N SER A 248 5.07 5.68 -8.92
CA SER A 248 6.22 6.51 -9.29
C SER A 248 6.03 7.98 -8.92
N ASN A 249 7.12 8.75 -9.06
CA ASN A 249 7.09 10.21 -8.91
C ASN A 249 6.34 10.95 -10.03
N GLY A 250 5.70 10.23 -10.96
CA GLY A 250 4.98 10.77 -12.10
C GLY A 250 5.88 11.17 -13.27
N LEU A 251 7.05 11.74 -13.02
CA LEU A 251 7.98 12.18 -14.07
C LEU A 251 8.59 11.00 -14.85
N LEU A 252 8.80 9.88 -14.18
CA LEU A 252 9.43 8.68 -14.74
C LEU A 252 8.44 7.56 -15.06
N HIS A 253 7.15 7.77 -14.85
CA HIS A 253 6.13 6.73 -14.97
C HIS A 253 6.09 6.12 -16.37
N ASP A 254 5.97 6.95 -17.41
CA ASP A 254 5.90 6.47 -18.78
C ASP A 254 7.20 5.81 -19.26
N HIS A 255 8.35 6.27 -18.76
CA HIS A 255 9.64 5.62 -19.00
C HIS A 255 9.66 4.18 -18.48
N VAL A 256 9.18 3.97 -17.25
CA VAL A 256 9.13 2.65 -16.62
C VAL A 256 8.11 1.76 -17.35
N LEU A 257 6.90 2.25 -17.66
CA LEU A 257 5.90 1.50 -18.41
C LEU A 257 6.43 1.07 -19.78
N ALA A 258 7.10 1.95 -20.51
CA ALA A 258 7.68 1.62 -21.81
C ALA A 258 8.74 0.50 -21.73
N ALA A 259 9.52 0.48 -20.62
CA ALA A 259 10.51 -0.57 -20.40
C ALA A 259 9.88 -1.91 -19.98
N LEU A 260 8.71 -1.87 -19.29
CA LEU A 260 7.95 -3.04 -18.86
C LEU A 260 7.06 -3.61 -19.98
N ALA A 261 6.73 -2.82 -21.01
CA ALA A 261 5.93 -3.29 -22.13
C ALA A 261 6.54 -4.58 -22.70
N PRO A 262 5.73 -5.61 -22.98
CA PRO A 262 6.25 -6.84 -23.57
C PRO A 262 6.99 -6.46 -24.86
N VAL A 263 8.24 -6.93 -24.98
CA VAL A 263 8.97 -6.83 -26.24
C VAL A 263 8.11 -7.59 -27.22
N ALA A 264 7.37 -6.85 -28.08
CA ALA A 264 6.59 -7.45 -29.14
C ALA A 264 7.54 -8.42 -29.82
N SER A 265 7.22 -9.70 -29.78
CA SER A 265 7.94 -10.73 -30.51
C SER A 265 8.08 -10.22 -31.95
N ARG A 266 9.28 -9.78 -32.26
CA ARG A 266 9.57 -9.42 -33.66
C ARG A 266 9.30 -10.66 -34.50
N PRO A 267 8.53 -10.52 -35.55
CA PRO A 267 8.25 -11.63 -36.47
C PRO A 267 9.52 -12.21 -37.05
#